data_e4bd0e4b7ec3c6c6fe86973094435005
#
_entry.id   e4bd0e4b7ec3c6c6fe86973094435005
#
_cell.length_a   1.000
_cell.length_b   1.000
_cell.length_c   1.000
_cell.angle_alpha   90.00
_cell.angle_beta   90.00
_cell.angle_gamma   90.00
#
_symmetry.space_group_name_H-M   'P 1'
#
loop_
_entity.id
_entity.type
_entity.pdbx_description
1 polymer ?
#
loop_
_entity_poly.entity_id
_entity_poly.type
_entity_poly.pdbx_seq_one_letter_code
_entity_poly.pdbx_strand_id
1 'polypeptide(L)'
;MKDKTLFAFVLALATVFFPLETWAKKTVLTGIDVLTQQHFKCLQGKRVGLITNPTGVNANLVSTIDVLKAAPGVNLVALYGPEHGVRGDIHAGDKVETARDAKTGLPVFSLYGKTRKPTPEMLKDVDVLVYDIQDIGCRSFTFISTMGLAMEAAAENDKEFVVLDRPNPLGGLKIEGNITDDDCI
;
A
#
# COMPACT_ATOMS: atom_id res chain seq x y z
N MET A 1 51.33 -25.08 45.85
CA MET A 1 49.97 -24.62 45.96
C MET A 1 49.77 -23.25 45.21
N LYS A 2 50.24 -23.11 43.97
CA LYS A 2 50.16 -21.81 43.26
C LYS A 2 49.51 -21.87 41.87
N ASP A 3 49.08 -23.04 41.37
CA ASP A 3 48.62 -23.17 39.97
C ASP A 3 47.13 -23.41 39.79
N LYS A 4 46.38 -23.57 40.90
CA LYS A 4 44.92 -23.82 40.77
C LYS A 4 44.05 -22.53 40.66
N THR A 5 44.56 -21.39 41.11
CA THR A 5 43.85 -20.12 41.09
C THR A 5 43.94 -19.41 39.73
N LEU A 6 45.00 -19.65 38.97
CA LEU A 6 45.18 -19.07 37.64
C LEU A 6 44.24 -19.71 36.59
N PHE A 7 43.96 -21.03 36.74
CA PHE A 7 43.09 -21.75 35.80
C PHE A 7 41.60 -21.39 35.96
N ALA A 8 41.18 -21.02 37.16
CA ALA A 8 39.80 -20.58 37.41
C ALA A 8 39.51 -19.19 36.83
N PHE A 9 40.51 -18.32 36.75
CA PHE A 9 40.35 -16.96 36.19
C PHE A 9 40.29 -16.94 34.65
N VAL A 10 40.99 -17.87 33.99
CA VAL A 10 40.96 -17.99 32.52
C VAL A 10 39.65 -18.59 32.04
N LEU A 11 39.01 -19.47 32.81
CA LEU A 11 37.73 -20.06 32.46
C LEU A 11 36.55 -19.07 32.63
N ALA A 12 36.68 -18.14 33.58
CA ALA A 12 35.63 -17.10 33.81
C ALA A 12 35.64 -15.98 32.76
N LEU A 13 36.79 -15.74 32.08
CA LEU A 13 36.89 -14.72 31.04
C LEU A 13 36.41 -15.21 29.65
N ALA A 14 36.37 -16.54 29.45
CA ALA A 14 35.93 -17.12 28.16
C ALA A 14 34.41 -17.14 27.95
N THR A 15 33.62 -16.86 29.00
CA THR A 15 32.15 -16.88 28.93
C THR A 15 31.52 -15.53 28.59
N VAL A 16 32.33 -14.46 28.42
CA VAL A 16 31.81 -13.10 28.18
C VAL A 16 31.74 -12.72 26.69
N PHE A 17 32.29 -13.54 25.80
CA PHE A 17 32.28 -13.29 24.36
C PHE A 17 31.41 -14.29 23.57
N PHE A 18 30.19 -14.57 24.03
CA PHE A 18 29.18 -15.01 23.08
C PHE A 18 28.61 -13.77 22.45
N PRO A 19 28.74 -13.58 21.12
CA PRO A 19 28.00 -12.56 20.46
C PRO A 19 26.52 -12.86 20.72
N LEU A 20 25.83 -11.98 21.44
CA LEU A 20 24.36 -11.92 21.40
C LEU A 20 24.04 -11.66 19.93
N GLU A 21 23.73 -12.72 19.19
CA GLU A 21 23.06 -12.55 17.91
C GLU A 21 21.76 -11.82 18.23
N THR A 22 21.79 -10.51 18.10
CA THR A 22 20.59 -9.72 18.07
C THR A 22 19.86 -10.19 16.82
N TRP A 23 18.85 -11.00 17.00
CA TRP A 23 17.90 -11.32 15.95
C TRP A 23 17.29 -10.01 15.52
N ALA A 24 17.91 -9.40 14.51
CA ALA A 24 17.36 -8.21 13.89
C ALA A 24 15.98 -8.59 13.38
N LYS A 25 14.94 -8.07 14.04
CA LYS A 25 13.56 -8.31 13.65
C LYS A 25 13.45 -7.86 12.20
N LYS A 26 13.25 -8.81 11.27
CA LYS A 26 13.06 -8.47 9.86
C LYS A 26 11.86 -7.56 9.77
N THR A 27 12.09 -6.30 9.46
CA THR A 27 11.02 -5.33 9.24
C THR A 27 10.46 -5.55 7.84
N VAL A 28 9.17 -5.80 7.74
CA VAL A 28 8.48 -5.85 6.45
C VAL A 28 8.26 -4.41 6.00
N LEU A 29 8.72 -4.09 4.80
CA LEU A 29 8.47 -2.80 4.16
C LEU A 29 7.17 -2.87 3.37
N THR A 30 6.36 -1.83 3.45
CA THR A 30 5.19 -1.67 2.58
C THR A 30 5.61 -1.24 1.19
N GLY A 31 4.75 -1.43 0.18
CA GLY A 31 5.05 -1.05 -1.20
C GLY A 31 5.45 0.41 -1.35
N ILE A 32 4.84 1.33 -0.59
CA ILE A 32 5.20 2.76 -0.62
C ILE A 32 6.59 3.01 -0.01
N ASP A 33 6.99 2.26 1.02
CA ASP A 33 8.33 2.38 1.60
C ASP A 33 9.40 1.88 0.62
N VAL A 34 9.14 0.75 -0.06
CA VAL A 34 10.01 0.20 -1.11
C VAL A 34 10.12 1.19 -2.29
N LEU A 35 9.00 1.72 -2.75
CA LEU A 35 8.95 2.70 -3.84
C LEU A 35 9.78 3.95 -3.50
N THR A 36 9.70 4.42 -2.26
CA THR A 36 10.49 5.55 -1.75
C THR A 36 11.98 5.21 -1.75
N GLN A 37 12.38 4.04 -1.26
CA GLN A 37 13.78 3.58 -1.28
C GLN A 37 14.35 3.45 -2.71
N GLN A 38 13.49 3.13 -3.68
CA GLN A 38 13.83 3.07 -5.10
C GLN A 38 13.76 4.43 -5.81
N HIS A 39 13.63 5.53 -5.05
CA HIS A 39 13.52 6.90 -5.59
C HIS A 39 12.42 7.03 -6.66
N PHE A 40 11.30 6.32 -6.49
CA PHE A 40 10.14 6.36 -7.39
C PHE A 40 10.46 6.04 -8.86
N LYS A 41 11.48 5.22 -9.12
CA LYS A 41 12.05 4.98 -10.45
C LYS A 41 10.99 4.59 -11.50
N CYS A 42 10.03 3.72 -11.15
CA CYS A 42 9.00 3.26 -12.08
C CYS A 42 7.94 4.33 -12.42
N LEU A 43 7.90 5.45 -11.67
CA LEU A 43 6.93 6.54 -11.87
C LEU A 43 7.56 7.79 -12.50
N GLN A 44 8.89 7.81 -12.70
CA GLN A 44 9.59 8.99 -13.22
C GLN A 44 9.14 9.32 -14.65
N GLY A 45 8.82 10.61 -14.87
CA GLY A 45 8.38 11.13 -16.16
C GLY A 45 6.97 10.75 -16.59
N LYS A 46 6.21 10.01 -15.75
CA LYS A 46 4.85 9.57 -16.02
C LYS A 46 3.82 10.41 -15.29
N ARG A 47 2.64 10.58 -15.90
CA ARG A 47 1.45 11.14 -15.25
C ARG A 47 0.80 10.05 -14.40
N VAL A 48 0.82 10.24 -13.09
CA VAL A 48 0.40 9.23 -12.10
C VAL A 48 -1.02 9.47 -11.63
N GLY A 49 -1.87 8.47 -11.73
CA GLY A 49 -3.16 8.39 -11.03
C GLY A 49 -3.02 7.50 -9.79
N LEU A 50 -3.51 7.93 -8.64
CA LEU A 50 -3.42 7.16 -7.40
C LEU A 50 -4.81 6.73 -6.94
N ILE A 51 -5.01 5.42 -6.81
CA ILE A 51 -6.17 4.80 -6.17
C ILE A 51 -5.79 4.52 -4.72
N THR A 52 -6.46 5.17 -3.78
CA THR A 52 -6.13 5.05 -2.35
C THR A 52 -7.30 5.39 -1.44
N ASN A 53 -7.14 5.09 -0.17
CA ASN A 53 -8.01 5.49 0.93
C ASN A 53 -7.14 5.85 2.16
N PRO A 54 -7.71 6.15 3.35
CA PRO A 54 -6.93 6.50 4.55
C PRO A 54 -5.89 5.49 5.00
N THR A 55 -5.98 4.24 4.56
CA THR A 55 -4.99 3.19 4.90
C THR A 55 -3.72 3.27 4.07
N GLY A 56 -3.74 4.03 2.96
CA GLY A 56 -2.58 4.30 2.10
C GLY A 56 -1.60 5.25 2.80
N VAL A 57 -0.77 4.72 3.70
CA VAL A 57 0.24 5.45 4.46
C VAL A 57 1.58 4.71 4.46
N ASN A 58 2.68 5.45 4.62
CA ASN A 58 4.00 4.88 4.83
C ASN A 58 4.22 4.46 6.30
N ALA A 59 5.39 3.92 6.63
CA ALA A 59 5.75 3.50 7.99
C ALA A 59 5.69 4.63 9.04
N ASN A 60 5.73 5.90 8.61
CA ASN A 60 5.61 7.08 9.47
C ASN A 60 4.17 7.65 9.50
N LEU A 61 3.19 6.91 9.01
CA LEU A 61 1.79 7.30 8.89
C LEU A 61 1.56 8.55 8.01
N VAL A 62 2.48 8.86 7.10
CA VAL A 62 2.30 9.90 6.09
C VAL A 62 1.51 9.33 4.92
N SER A 63 0.44 10.01 4.52
CA SER A 63 -0.42 9.59 3.40
C SER A 63 0.40 9.42 2.11
N THR A 64 0.14 8.34 1.37
CA THR A 64 0.73 8.09 0.06
C THR A 64 0.46 9.22 -0.93
N ILE A 65 -0.70 9.89 -0.82
CA ILE A 65 -1.00 11.10 -1.60
C ILE A 65 0.08 12.16 -1.37
N ASP A 66 0.39 12.43 -0.10
CA ASP A 66 1.35 13.46 0.29
C ASP A 66 2.79 13.06 -0.06
N VAL A 67 3.12 11.78 0.11
CA VAL A 67 4.44 11.23 -0.28
C VAL A 67 4.67 11.39 -1.78
N LEU A 68 3.72 10.95 -2.63
CA LEU A 68 3.85 11.06 -4.09
C LEU A 68 3.81 12.49 -4.58
N LYS A 69 3.01 13.37 -3.94
CA LYS A 69 2.93 14.79 -4.30
C LYS A 69 4.23 15.54 -4.03
N ALA A 70 4.96 15.16 -2.97
CA ALA A 70 6.23 15.76 -2.60
C ALA A 70 7.45 15.08 -3.30
N ALA A 71 7.25 13.94 -3.95
CA ALA A 71 8.34 13.15 -4.52
C ALA A 71 8.95 13.82 -5.76
N PRO A 72 10.28 14.05 -5.81
CA PRO A 72 10.92 14.61 -6.98
C PRO A 72 10.72 13.75 -8.24
N GLY A 73 10.34 14.38 -9.35
CA GLY A 73 10.15 13.71 -10.64
C GLY A 73 8.87 12.89 -10.77
N VAL A 74 8.03 12.81 -9.74
CA VAL A 74 6.70 12.20 -9.80
C VAL A 74 5.65 13.27 -10.12
N ASN A 75 4.87 13.03 -11.17
CA ASN A 75 3.79 13.91 -11.58
C ASN A 75 2.43 13.30 -11.19
N LEU A 76 2.02 13.45 -9.94
CA LEU A 76 0.69 13.03 -9.47
C LEU A 76 -0.37 13.97 -10.02
N VAL A 77 -1.27 13.45 -10.89
CA VAL A 77 -2.26 14.25 -11.64
C VAL A 77 -3.70 14.00 -11.21
N ALA A 78 -4.02 12.82 -10.66
CA ALA A 78 -5.38 12.45 -10.28
C ALA A 78 -5.41 11.51 -9.08
N LEU A 79 -6.50 11.56 -8.32
CA LEU A 79 -6.82 10.66 -7.23
C LEU A 79 -8.11 9.89 -7.54
N TYR A 80 -8.20 8.65 -7.07
CA TYR A 80 -9.38 7.81 -7.25
C TYR A 80 -9.77 7.24 -5.89
N GLY A 81 -10.97 7.59 -5.43
CA GLY A 81 -11.50 7.20 -4.12
C GLY A 81 -12.48 6.05 -4.23
N PRO A 82 -12.22 4.89 -3.60
CA PRO A 82 -13.25 3.89 -3.34
C PRO A 82 -14.21 4.38 -2.26
N GLU A 83 -15.00 3.48 -1.68
CA GLU A 83 -15.83 3.75 -0.51
C GLU A 83 -15.03 4.48 0.58
N HIS A 84 -15.63 5.44 1.26
CA HIS A 84 -15.05 6.37 2.24
C HIS A 84 -14.14 7.47 1.68
N GLY A 85 -13.89 7.51 0.35
CA GLY A 85 -13.06 8.54 -0.27
C GLY A 85 -11.56 8.36 -0.01
N VAL A 86 -10.75 9.26 -0.58
CA VAL A 86 -9.29 9.17 -0.52
C VAL A 86 -8.69 9.58 0.83
N ARG A 87 -9.44 10.37 1.63
CA ARG A 87 -8.98 10.83 2.95
C ARG A 87 -9.88 10.41 4.11
N GLY A 88 -10.94 9.61 3.85
CA GLY A 88 -11.84 9.10 4.88
C GLY A 88 -12.83 10.13 5.42
N ASP A 89 -13.12 11.14 4.65
CA ASP A 89 -14.03 12.24 4.97
C ASP A 89 -15.49 11.93 4.57
N ILE A 90 -15.77 10.73 4.07
CA ILE A 90 -17.08 10.29 3.60
C ILE A 90 -17.56 9.10 4.43
N HIS A 91 -18.80 9.18 4.94
CA HIS A 91 -19.39 8.09 5.72
C HIS A 91 -19.72 6.86 4.86
N ALA A 92 -19.78 5.68 5.50
CA ALA A 92 -20.14 4.44 4.84
C ALA A 92 -21.52 4.56 4.16
N GLY A 93 -21.58 4.17 2.88
CA GLY A 93 -22.80 4.23 2.09
C GLY A 93 -23.12 5.59 1.46
N ASP A 94 -22.43 6.66 1.85
CA ASP A 94 -22.60 7.97 1.25
C ASP A 94 -21.96 8.02 -0.16
N LYS A 95 -22.53 8.87 -1.02
CA LYS A 95 -22.00 9.04 -2.38
C LYS A 95 -20.65 9.75 -2.33
N VAL A 96 -19.65 9.11 -2.93
CA VAL A 96 -18.37 9.77 -3.22
C VAL A 96 -18.54 10.54 -4.53
N GLU A 97 -18.65 11.85 -4.46
CA GLU A 97 -18.74 12.70 -5.66
C GLU A 97 -17.34 13.03 -6.19
N THR A 98 -17.27 13.29 -7.51
CA THR A 98 -16.04 13.83 -8.11
C THR A 98 -15.82 15.24 -7.56
N ALA A 99 -14.69 15.45 -6.93
CA ALA A 99 -14.33 16.67 -6.22
C ALA A 99 -12.86 17.04 -6.46
N ARG A 100 -12.36 18.02 -5.73
CA ARG A 100 -10.91 18.30 -5.63
C ARG A 100 -10.44 18.05 -4.21
N ASP A 101 -9.29 17.38 -4.10
CA ASP A 101 -8.62 17.22 -2.81
C ASP A 101 -8.20 18.60 -2.26
N ALA A 102 -8.72 18.94 -1.09
CA ALA A 102 -8.52 20.27 -0.50
C ALA A 102 -7.04 20.61 -0.26
N LYS A 103 -6.20 19.61 0.00
CA LYS A 103 -4.78 19.80 0.31
C LYS A 103 -3.91 19.94 -0.94
N THR A 104 -4.18 19.15 -1.98
CA THR A 104 -3.33 19.10 -3.17
C THR A 104 -3.93 19.82 -4.39
N GLY A 105 -5.23 20.12 -4.36
CA GLY A 105 -5.99 20.69 -5.49
C GLY A 105 -6.24 19.68 -6.63
N LEU A 106 -5.81 18.42 -6.48
CA LEU A 106 -5.95 17.40 -7.51
C LEU A 106 -7.41 16.96 -7.69
N PRO A 107 -7.83 16.62 -8.92
CA PRO A 107 -9.13 16.02 -9.14
C PRO A 107 -9.22 14.68 -8.40
N VAL A 108 -10.36 14.43 -7.77
CA VAL A 108 -10.71 13.17 -7.11
C VAL A 108 -11.88 12.55 -7.85
N PHE A 109 -11.66 11.40 -8.45
CA PHE A 109 -12.71 10.62 -9.13
C PHE A 109 -13.26 9.56 -8.18
N SER A 110 -14.58 9.41 -8.14
CA SER A 110 -15.24 8.37 -7.36
C SER A 110 -15.21 7.04 -8.09
N LEU A 111 -14.79 5.99 -7.38
CA LEU A 111 -14.94 4.58 -7.77
C LEU A 111 -15.97 3.86 -6.90
N TYR A 112 -16.94 4.60 -6.34
CA TYR A 112 -17.99 4.05 -5.49
C TYR A 112 -19.37 4.53 -5.94
N GLY A 113 -20.36 3.65 -5.91
CA GLY A 113 -21.72 3.95 -6.34
C GLY A 113 -21.94 3.65 -7.83
N LYS A 114 -22.24 4.68 -8.63
CA LYS A 114 -22.58 4.50 -10.05
C LYS A 114 -21.39 4.04 -10.89
N THR A 115 -20.19 4.51 -10.59
CA THR A 115 -18.96 4.20 -11.31
C THR A 115 -18.03 3.46 -10.38
N ARG A 116 -17.78 2.19 -10.68
CA ARG A 116 -16.85 1.33 -9.91
C ARG A 116 -15.54 1.07 -10.67
N LYS A 117 -15.61 1.10 -12.00
CA LYS A 117 -14.47 0.92 -12.90
C LYS A 117 -14.06 2.29 -13.45
N PRO A 118 -12.78 2.69 -13.42
CA PRO A 118 -12.33 3.93 -14.04
C PRO A 118 -12.74 4.01 -15.51
N THR A 119 -13.31 5.14 -15.92
CA THR A 119 -13.71 5.35 -17.31
C THR A 119 -12.54 5.88 -18.14
N PRO A 120 -12.56 5.74 -19.50
CA PRO A 120 -11.53 6.32 -20.37
C PRO A 120 -11.33 7.82 -20.14
N GLU A 121 -12.42 8.58 -19.86
CA GLU A 121 -12.33 10.01 -19.57
C GLU A 121 -11.57 10.29 -18.26
N MET A 122 -11.75 9.47 -17.23
CA MET A 122 -10.99 9.59 -15.98
C MET A 122 -9.51 9.27 -16.18
N LEU A 123 -9.15 8.46 -17.18
CA LEU A 123 -7.81 7.97 -17.46
C LEU A 123 -7.06 8.75 -18.55
N LYS A 124 -7.70 9.72 -19.22
CA LYS A 124 -7.12 10.41 -20.39
C LYS A 124 -5.77 11.09 -20.12
N ASP A 125 -5.60 11.62 -18.90
CA ASP A 125 -4.39 12.34 -18.49
C ASP A 125 -3.45 11.49 -17.60
N VAL A 126 -3.64 10.16 -17.57
CA VAL A 126 -2.87 9.23 -16.75
C VAL A 126 -2.07 8.30 -17.66
N ASP A 127 -0.81 8.04 -17.29
CA ASP A 127 0.05 7.06 -17.96
C ASP A 127 0.16 5.78 -17.12
N VAL A 128 0.15 5.94 -15.79
CA VAL A 128 0.24 4.83 -14.84
C VAL A 128 -0.75 5.01 -13.69
N LEU A 129 -1.51 3.95 -13.39
CA LEU A 129 -2.33 3.85 -12.18
C LEU A 129 -1.53 3.18 -11.08
N VAL A 130 -1.48 3.81 -9.92
CA VAL A 130 -0.90 3.25 -8.69
C VAL A 130 -2.03 2.90 -7.74
N TYR A 131 -2.00 1.71 -7.18
CA TYR A 131 -2.97 1.24 -6.19
C TYR A 131 -2.28 1.08 -4.83
N ASP A 132 -2.78 1.75 -3.80
CA ASP A 132 -2.26 1.67 -2.43
C ASP A 132 -3.39 1.70 -1.39
N ILE A 133 -3.89 0.53 -1.04
CA ILE A 133 -4.93 0.32 -0.02
C ILE A 133 -4.58 -0.93 0.77
N GLN A 134 -4.72 -0.88 2.11
CA GLN A 134 -4.59 -2.04 2.98
C GLN A 134 -5.85 -2.91 2.87
N ASP A 135 -5.71 -4.10 2.31
CA ASP A 135 -6.71 -5.15 2.44
C ASP A 135 -6.52 -5.92 3.76
N ILE A 136 -7.58 -6.51 4.29
CA ILE A 136 -7.54 -7.27 5.54
C ILE A 136 -7.75 -8.78 5.36
N GLY A 137 -7.77 -9.26 4.11
CA GLY A 137 -7.99 -10.67 3.79
C GLY A 137 -9.42 -11.16 4.07
N CYS A 138 -10.40 -10.26 4.04
CA CYS A 138 -11.81 -10.58 4.29
C CYS A 138 -12.65 -10.32 3.04
N ARG A 139 -13.45 -11.31 2.61
CA ARG A 139 -14.30 -11.22 1.40
C ARG A 139 -15.32 -10.08 1.42
N SER A 140 -15.78 -9.65 2.59
CA SER A 140 -16.72 -8.54 2.71
C SER A 140 -16.09 -7.18 2.40
N PHE A 141 -14.76 -7.09 2.32
CA PHE A 141 -14.04 -5.88 1.92
C PHE A 141 -13.96 -5.80 0.41
N THR A 142 -14.50 -4.73 -0.16
CA THR A 142 -14.67 -4.56 -1.61
C THR A 142 -13.44 -4.02 -2.33
N PHE A 143 -12.36 -3.72 -1.61
CA PHE A 143 -11.18 -3.06 -2.20
C PHE A 143 -10.44 -3.94 -3.21
N ILE A 144 -10.42 -5.27 -2.99
CA ILE A 144 -9.85 -6.21 -3.98
C ILE A 144 -10.61 -6.15 -5.32
N SER A 145 -11.95 -5.99 -5.27
CA SER A 145 -12.76 -5.82 -6.47
C SER A 145 -12.48 -4.48 -7.16
N THR A 146 -12.28 -3.40 -6.39
CA THR A 146 -11.86 -2.10 -6.92
C THR A 146 -10.52 -2.23 -7.65
N MET A 147 -9.55 -2.97 -7.09
CA MET A 147 -8.26 -3.22 -7.72
C MET A 147 -8.44 -3.98 -9.04
N GLY A 148 -9.22 -5.07 -9.04
CA GLY A 148 -9.48 -5.85 -10.26
C GLY A 148 -10.10 -5.03 -11.38
N LEU A 149 -11.16 -4.26 -11.08
CA LEU A 149 -11.80 -3.36 -12.06
C LEU A 149 -10.86 -2.26 -12.57
N ALA A 150 -9.99 -1.76 -11.72
CA ALA A 150 -9.00 -0.75 -12.11
C ALA A 150 -7.88 -1.34 -12.99
N MET A 151 -7.46 -2.58 -12.74
CA MET A 151 -6.50 -3.30 -13.59
C MET A 151 -7.10 -3.55 -14.99
N GLU A 152 -8.37 -3.97 -15.04
CA GLU A 152 -9.09 -4.14 -16.30
C GLU A 152 -9.19 -2.83 -17.07
N ALA A 153 -9.59 -1.73 -16.40
CA ALA A 153 -9.64 -0.41 -17.02
C ALA A 153 -8.28 0.06 -17.54
N ALA A 154 -7.20 -0.20 -16.79
CA ALA A 154 -5.83 0.12 -17.20
C ALA A 154 -5.46 -0.64 -18.48
N ALA A 155 -5.72 -1.95 -18.53
CA ALA A 155 -5.46 -2.78 -19.70
C ALA A 155 -6.25 -2.34 -20.94
N GLU A 156 -7.55 -2.01 -20.79
CA GLU A 156 -8.40 -1.54 -21.87
C GLU A 156 -8.00 -0.15 -22.44
N ASN A 157 -7.26 0.63 -21.67
CA ASN A 157 -6.85 1.99 -22.05
C ASN A 157 -5.33 2.14 -22.21
N ASP A 158 -4.58 1.02 -22.35
CA ASP A 158 -3.12 1.00 -22.54
C ASP A 158 -2.38 1.79 -21.44
N LYS A 159 -2.81 1.65 -20.16
CA LYS A 159 -2.17 2.25 -18.99
C LYS A 159 -1.37 1.23 -18.22
N GLU A 160 -0.23 1.65 -17.68
CA GLU A 160 0.49 0.83 -16.71
C GLU A 160 -0.28 0.74 -15.38
N PHE A 161 -0.10 -0.38 -14.67
CA PHE A 161 -0.70 -0.56 -13.34
C PHE A 161 0.37 -1.02 -12.34
N VAL A 162 0.45 -0.33 -11.21
CA VAL A 162 1.41 -0.61 -10.14
C VAL A 162 0.67 -0.83 -8.83
N VAL A 163 0.86 -1.99 -8.20
CA VAL A 163 0.34 -2.28 -6.86
C VAL A 163 1.43 -2.03 -5.83
N LEU A 164 1.17 -1.16 -4.87
CA LEU A 164 1.99 -0.99 -3.69
C LEU A 164 1.54 -1.98 -2.63
N ASP A 165 2.19 -3.15 -2.63
CA ASP A 165 1.78 -4.28 -1.82
C ASP A 165 1.87 -4.00 -0.31
N ARG A 166 0.95 -4.61 0.44
CA ARG A 166 0.85 -4.52 1.89
C ARG A 166 0.64 -5.90 2.48
N PRO A 167 1.28 -6.22 3.62
CA PRO A 167 1.11 -7.52 4.24
C PRO A 167 -0.34 -7.72 4.68
N ASN A 168 -0.90 -8.90 4.38
CA ASN A 168 -2.20 -9.29 4.91
C ASN A 168 -2.09 -9.49 6.44
N PRO A 169 -2.86 -8.76 7.27
CA PRO A 169 -2.79 -8.86 8.73
C PRO A 169 -3.22 -10.22 9.26
N LEU A 170 -4.01 -10.99 8.50
CA LEU A 170 -4.37 -12.38 8.84
C LEU A 170 -3.28 -13.39 8.43
N GLY A 171 -2.22 -12.93 7.76
CA GLY A 171 -1.20 -13.80 7.17
C GLY A 171 -1.68 -14.46 5.88
N GLY A 172 -0.94 -15.46 5.38
CA GLY A 172 -1.22 -16.14 4.10
C GLY A 172 -1.27 -17.67 4.22
N LEU A 173 -1.26 -18.20 5.45
CA LEU A 173 -1.14 -19.65 5.69
C LEU A 173 -2.50 -20.33 5.96
N LYS A 174 -3.52 -19.58 6.32
CA LYS A 174 -4.82 -20.11 6.75
C LYS A 174 -5.95 -19.44 5.97
N ILE A 175 -6.81 -20.27 5.41
CA ILE A 175 -8.04 -19.86 4.74
C ILE A 175 -9.19 -20.46 5.54
N GLU A 176 -10.16 -19.62 5.93
CA GLU A 176 -11.33 -20.00 6.69
C GLU A 176 -12.62 -19.46 6.02
N GLY A 177 -13.73 -20.08 6.37
CA GLY A 177 -15.05 -19.73 5.86
C GLY A 177 -15.57 -20.74 4.83
N ASN A 178 -16.82 -20.58 4.44
CA ASN A 178 -17.46 -21.40 3.43
C ASN A 178 -17.02 -21.00 2.01
N ILE A 179 -17.17 -21.92 1.08
CA ILE A 179 -17.02 -21.64 -0.36
C ILE A 179 -18.26 -20.87 -0.82
N THR A 180 -18.06 -19.87 -1.66
CA THR A 180 -19.17 -19.13 -2.29
C THR A 180 -19.82 -20.03 -3.35
N ASP A 181 -21.15 -20.11 -3.36
CA ASP A 181 -21.90 -20.86 -4.36
C ASP A 181 -21.85 -20.12 -5.71
N ASP A 182 -21.91 -20.86 -6.81
CA ASP A 182 -21.73 -20.34 -8.17
C ASP A 182 -22.78 -19.26 -8.54
N ASP A 183 -23.97 -19.30 -7.94
CA ASP A 183 -25.05 -18.32 -8.12
C ASP A 183 -24.86 -17.05 -7.30
N CYS A 184 -23.82 -16.98 -6.47
CA CYS A 184 -23.46 -15.85 -5.63
C CYS A 184 -22.17 -15.12 -6.09
N ILE A 185 -21.64 -15.49 -7.27
CA ILE A 185 -20.42 -14.91 -7.83
C ILE A 185 -20.75 -13.71 -8.76
#